data_f74b2adb082b40da04ca2552b096a458
#
_entry.id   f74b2adb082b40da04ca2552b096a458
#
_cell.length_a   1.000
_cell.length_b   1.000
_cell.length_c   1.000
_cell.angle_alpha   90.00
_cell.angle_beta   90.00
_cell.angle_gamma   90.00
#
_symmetry.space_group_name_H-M   'P 1'
#
loop_
_entity.id
_entity.type
_entity.pdbx_description
1 polymer ?
#
loop_
_entity_poly.entity_id
_entity_poly.type
_entity_poly.pdbx_seq_one_letter_code
_entity_poly.pdbx_strand_id
1 'polypeptide(L)'
;MREQASSFDVARIVRELSKMIGARARKAYQPHYEQVVIRLNPKGSPSSDLVIVSGRRLYLSQRDRPMPSQPSQFAMVLRKHLNNSRLIEVEQLGFDRIISLTFEHGSGKLKLIIELFRDGNVLLLDNEDVIIQPLTHANYASRTLKRGVKYVSPPPAIDPREIDREKLNQLLDGSNDDLIRTLAARGNLGRIYGSAICASAELDEKLNAKELDDNQREKLDSSIKKLLNELAENQNSRMWFSNNETLKLWNNSIDTSDKDSAAEGITEIAPIDLRYLEYDLSIEIPSLCYGYDSVFGPHDASAFIRREEEKLVSIGQDEGEKKAKLERRADQQRNAIGRFLSQAAISQELGKAMQENWTHLEHIMKEFNEQISKLTWQEVAEKSREVPWIDRLNPKKGTFVAFLPDEEGEPGSSVTLHANKSVHQNAQR
;
A
#
# COMPACT_ATOMS: atom_id res chain seq x y z
N MET A 1 8.70 -16.33 1.13
CA MET A 1 7.95 -15.32 1.90
C MET A 1 6.44 -15.61 1.89
N ARG A 2 5.72 -15.32 2.99
CA ARG A 2 4.26 -15.50 3.07
C ARG A 2 3.54 -14.48 2.20
N GLU A 3 2.63 -14.92 1.34
CA GLU A 3 1.79 -14.02 0.54
C GLU A 3 0.53 -13.55 1.30
N GLN A 4 0.09 -14.31 2.29
CA GLN A 4 -1.11 -14.03 3.07
C GLN A 4 -0.74 -13.41 4.41
N ALA A 5 -1.40 -12.30 4.74
CA ALA A 5 -1.31 -11.69 6.06
C ALA A 5 -1.87 -12.62 7.14
N SER A 6 -1.21 -12.70 8.27
CA SER A 6 -1.69 -13.36 9.48
C SER A 6 -2.59 -12.42 10.29
N SER A 7 -3.25 -12.95 11.34
CA SER A 7 -3.99 -12.11 12.29
C SER A 7 -3.10 -11.12 13.04
N PHE A 8 -1.82 -11.46 13.27
CA PHE A 8 -0.82 -10.57 13.85
C PHE A 8 -0.46 -9.43 12.90
N ASP A 9 -0.28 -9.75 11.61
CA ASP A 9 -0.03 -8.74 10.58
C ASP A 9 -1.21 -7.78 10.48
N VAL A 10 -2.45 -8.31 10.49
CA VAL A 10 -3.68 -7.51 10.49
C VAL A 10 -3.75 -6.59 11.71
N ALA A 11 -3.42 -7.10 12.91
CA ALA A 11 -3.40 -6.27 14.12
C ALA A 11 -2.44 -5.08 13.99
N ARG A 12 -1.26 -5.30 13.42
CA ARG A 12 -0.29 -4.25 13.14
C ARG A 12 -0.79 -3.27 12.09
N ILE A 13 -1.29 -3.78 10.96
CA ILE A 13 -1.78 -2.95 9.84
C ILE A 13 -2.95 -2.07 10.29
N VAL A 14 -3.87 -2.59 11.12
CA VAL A 14 -4.97 -1.81 11.69
C VAL A 14 -4.44 -0.64 12.53
N ARG A 15 -3.41 -0.82 13.35
CA ARG A 15 -2.77 0.28 14.10
C ARG A 15 -2.11 1.30 13.17
N GLU A 16 -1.48 0.87 12.09
CA GLU A 16 -0.88 1.76 11.11
C GLU A 16 -1.95 2.53 10.33
N LEU A 17 -3.03 1.87 9.92
CA LEU A 17 -4.18 2.48 9.26
C LEU A 17 -4.95 3.43 10.17
N SER A 18 -4.94 3.22 11.48
CA SER A 18 -5.57 4.14 12.44
C SER A 18 -4.95 5.54 12.40
N LYS A 19 -3.70 5.67 11.97
CA LYS A 19 -3.06 6.97 11.70
C LYS A 19 -3.69 7.71 10.51
N MET A 20 -4.44 7.00 9.66
CA MET A 20 -5.18 7.56 8.54
C MET A 20 -6.61 8.01 8.91
N ILE A 21 -7.04 7.86 10.17
CA ILE A 21 -8.34 8.36 10.64
C ILE A 21 -8.40 9.87 10.39
N GLY A 22 -9.52 10.32 9.81
CA GLY A 22 -9.70 11.69 9.32
C GLY A 22 -9.39 11.87 7.83
N ALA A 23 -8.67 10.94 7.19
CA ALA A 23 -8.41 10.98 5.76
C ALA A 23 -9.70 10.87 4.94
N ARG A 24 -9.73 11.50 3.77
CA ARG A 24 -10.86 11.41 2.84
C ARG A 24 -10.58 10.40 1.74
N ALA A 25 -11.52 9.49 1.51
CA ALA A 25 -11.51 8.64 0.34
C ALA A 25 -11.78 9.48 -0.92
N ARG A 26 -10.94 9.38 -1.95
CA ARG A 26 -11.05 10.16 -3.18
C ARG A 26 -11.52 9.34 -4.36
N LYS A 27 -10.75 8.35 -4.75
CA LYS A 27 -11.06 7.48 -5.88
C LYS A 27 -10.84 6.03 -5.49
N ALA A 28 -11.68 5.16 -6.01
CA ALA A 28 -11.51 3.72 -5.91
C ALA A 28 -11.26 3.15 -7.31
N TYR A 29 -10.40 2.12 -7.38
CA TYR A 29 -10.05 1.43 -8.61
C TYR A 29 -10.08 -0.08 -8.36
N GLN A 30 -10.24 -0.85 -9.41
CA GLN A 30 -10.06 -2.29 -9.44
C GLN A 30 -9.13 -2.64 -10.60
N PRO A 31 -7.81 -2.55 -10.39
CA PRO A 31 -6.83 -2.85 -11.44
C PRO A 31 -6.90 -4.29 -11.91
N HIS A 32 -7.10 -5.22 -10.98
CA HIS A 32 -7.24 -6.65 -11.22
C HIS A 32 -8.52 -7.17 -10.53
N TYR A 33 -9.04 -8.32 -10.94
CA TYR A 33 -10.26 -8.89 -10.32
C TYR A 33 -10.11 -9.15 -8.81
N GLU A 34 -8.89 -9.48 -8.35
CA GLU A 34 -8.56 -9.69 -6.94
C GLU A 34 -8.09 -8.42 -6.21
N GLN A 35 -7.83 -7.32 -6.91
CA GLN A 35 -7.23 -6.14 -6.32
C GLN A 35 -8.15 -4.93 -6.33
N VAL A 36 -8.30 -4.31 -5.18
CA VAL A 36 -9.00 -3.03 -4.99
C VAL A 36 -8.02 -2.00 -4.46
N VAL A 37 -8.07 -0.80 -5.00
CA VAL A 37 -7.23 0.32 -4.55
C VAL A 37 -8.11 1.51 -4.22
N ILE A 38 -7.96 2.06 -3.01
CA ILE A 38 -8.70 3.24 -2.56
C ILE A 38 -7.70 4.34 -2.22
N ARG A 39 -7.77 5.46 -2.90
CA ARG A 39 -6.92 6.63 -2.61
C ARG A 39 -7.43 7.37 -1.40
N LEU A 40 -6.60 7.47 -0.38
CA LEU A 40 -6.86 8.19 0.87
C LEU A 40 -6.04 9.46 0.92
N ASN A 41 -6.70 10.58 1.23
CA ASN A 41 -6.08 11.90 1.39
C ASN A 41 -6.16 12.33 2.86
N PRO A 42 -5.11 12.12 3.65
CA PRO A 42 -5.02 12.69 4.99
C PRO A 42 -4.80 14.21 4.90
N LYS A 43 -5.25 14.94 5.94
CA LYS A 43 -5.04 16.39 6.00
C LYS A 43 -3.57 16.69 6.32
N GLY A 44 -2.92 17.47 5.47
CA GLY A 44 -1.53 17.93 5.72
C GLY A 44 -0.44 16.90 5.41
N SER A 45 -0.78 15.79 4.76
CA SER A 45 0.18 14.76 4.34
C SER A 45 -0.10 14.32 2.90
N PRO A 46 0.86 13.71 2.21
CA PRO A 46 0.64 13.18 0.87
C PRO A 46 -0.47 12.12 0.84
N SER A 47 -1.13 11.99 -0.30
CA SER A 47 -2.10 10.92 -0.51
C SER A 47 -1.43 9.56 -0.54
N SER A 48 -2.12 8.55 -0.03
CA SER A 48 -1.66 7.17 -0.07
C SER A 48 -2.76 6.28 -0.66
N ASP A 49 -2.37 5.27 -1.38
CA ASP A 49 -3.26 4.24 -1.90
C ASP A 49 -3.37 3.11 -0.88
N LEU A 50 -4.57 2.85 -0.39
CA LEU A 50 -4.88 1.61 0.33
C LEU A 50 -5.02 0.51 -0.71
N VAL A 51 -4.02 -0.35 -0.80
CA VAL A 51 -3.97 -1.51 -1.70
C VAL A 51 -4.55 -2.70 -0.97
N ILE A 52 -5.56 -3.33 -1.54
CA ILE A 52 -6.24 -4.50 -1.00
C ILE A 52 -6.13 -5.61 -2.04
N VAL A 53 -5.45 -6.70 -1.71
CA VAL A 53 -5.42 -7.92 -2.50
C VAL A 53 -6.27 -8.95 -1.77
N SER A 54 -7.44 -9.25 -2.35
CA SER A 54 -8.47 -10.10 -1.74
C SER A 54 -7.90 -11.45 -1.30
N GLY A 55 -8.21 -11.89 -0.09
CA GLY A 55 -7.73 -13.15 0.47
C GLY A 55 -6.24 -13.19 0.85
N ARG A 56 -5.47 -12.13 0.57
CA ARG A 56 -4.02 -12.16 0.77
C ARG A 56 -3.53 -11.08 1.73
N ARG A 57 -3.66 -9.81 1.38
CA ARG A 57 -3.02 -8.70 2.11
C ARG A 57 -3.68 -7.36 1.86
N LEU A 58 -3.41 -6.41 2.74
CA LEU A 58 -3.63 -5.01 2.48
C LEU A 58 -2.50 -4.18 3.10
N TYR A 59 -2.23 -3.00 2.51
CA TYR A 59 -1.21 -2.07 2.98
C TYR A 59 -1.38 -0.69 2.34
N LEU A 60 -0.70 0.32 2.91
CA LEU A 60 -0.59 1.65 2.32
C LEU A 60 0.60 1.71 1.37
N SER A 61 0.41 2.34 0.22
CA SER A 61 1.42 2.52 -0.81
C SER A 61 1.40 3.94 -1.36
N GLN A 62 2.56 4.46 -1.70
CA GLN A 62 2.71 5.71 -2.45
C GLN A 62 3.29 5.48 -3.85
N ARG A 63 3.44 4.21 -4.26
CA ARG A 63 3.94 3.85 -5.58
C ARG A 63 2.96 4.28 -6.67
N ASP A 64 3.52 4.81 -7.74
CA ASP A 64 2.76 5.00 -8.96
C ASP A 64 2.37 3.65 -9.56
N ARG A 65 1.15 3.59 -10.06
CA ARG A 65 0.60 2.37 -10.66
C ARG A 65 -0.34 2.69 -11.81
N PRO A 66 -0.28 1.95 -12.90
CA PRO A 66 -1.24 2.06 -13.98
C PRO A 66 -2.65 1.70 -13.47
N MET A 67 -3.61 2.53 -13.82
CA MET A 67 -5.00 2.33 -13.43
C MET A 67 -5.88 2.17 -14.67
N PRO A 68 -6.92 1.34 -14.61
CA PRO A 68 -7.85 1.22 -15.72
C PRO A 68 -8.52 2.55 -16.01
N SER A 69 -8.59 2.90 -17.29
CA SER A 69 -9.28 4.11 -17.77
C SER A 69 -10.78 4.05 -17.48
N GLN A 70 -11.37 2.86 -17.61
CA GLN A 70 -12.76 2.61 -17.27
C GLN A 70 -12.86 1.84 -15.93
N PRO A 71 -13.65 2.34 -14.97
CA PRO A 71 -13.84 1.66 -13.69
C PRO A 71 -14.69 0.39 -13.87
N SER A 72 -14.39 -0.64 -13.09
CA SER A 72 -15.26 -1.81 -12.95
C SER A 72 -16.58 -1.43 -12.24
N GLN A 73 -17.58 -2.32 -12.29
CA GLN A 73 -18.84 -2.14 -11.57
C GLN A 73 -18.59 -1.95 -10.07
N PHE A 74 -17.71 -2.75 -9.45
CA PHE A 74 -17.39 -2.63 -8.03
C PHE A 74 -16.74 -1.28 -7.72
N ALA A 75 -15.76 -0.86 -8.53
CA ALA A 75 -15.11 0.44 -8.37
C ALA A 75 -16.12 1.61 -8.54
N MET A 76 -17.09 1.50 -9.45
CA MET A 76 -18.15 2.51 -9.60
C MET A 76 -19.01 2.61 -8.35
N VAL A 77 -19.39 1.48 -7.75
CA VAL A 77 -20.17 1.47 -6.50
C VAL A 77 -19.36 2.11 -5.37
N LEU A 78 -18.09 1.73 -5.21
CA LEU A 78 -17.22 2.37 -4.21
C LEU A 78 -17.09 3.88 -4.45
N ARG A 79 -16.90 4.33 -5.69
CA ARG A 79 -16.83 5.76 -6.03
C ARG A 79 -18.13 6.49 -5.72
N LYS A 80 -19.30 5.87 -5.99
CA LYS A 80 -20.60 6.45 -5.70
C LYS A 80 -20.80 6.70 -4.21
N HIS A 81 -20.37 5.76 -3.37
CA HIS A 81 -20.67 5.77 -1.94
C HIS A 81 -19.55 6.36 -1.07
N LEU A 82 -18.28 6.14 -1.43
CA LEU A 82 -17.14 6.54 -0.61
C LEU A 82 -16.45 7.85 -1.06
N ASN A 83 -16.82 8.41 -2.22
CA ASN A 83 -16.15 9.63 -2.68
C ASN A 83 -16.30 10.77 -1.68
N ASN A 84 -15.18 11.33 -1.26
CA ASN A 84 -15.07 12.40 -0.27
C ASN A 84 -15.56 12.04 1.15
N SER A 85 -15.91 10.76 1.42
CA SER A 85 -16.20 10.29 2.77
C SER A 85 -14.95 10.31 3.64
N ARG A 86 -15.13 10.47 4.95
CA ARG A 86 -14.03 10.52 5.94
C ARG A 86 -13.89 9.15 6.59
N LEU A 87 -12.68 8.60 6.62
CA LEU A 87 -12.35 7.44 7.44
C LEU A 87 -12.44 7.85 8.92
N ILE A 88 -13.32 7.22 9.70
CA ILE A 88 -13.53 7.56 11.11
C ILE A 88 -13.12 6.42 12.06
N GLU A 89 -13.02 5.19 11.55
CA GLU A 89 -12.69 4.05 12.38
C GLU A 89 -11.99 2.98 11.55
N VAL A 90 -11.05 2.29 12.17
CA VAL A 90 -10.31 1.15 11.61
C VAL A 90 -10.25 0.09 12.69
N GLU A 91 -10.77 -1.10 12.41
CA GLU A 91 -10.93 -2.17 13.39
C GLU A 91 -10.55 -3.53 12.79
N GLN A 92 -9.89 -4.38 13.60
CA GLN A 92 -9.77 -5.80 13.35
C GLN A 92 -10.93 -6.51 14.04
N LEU A 93 -11.74 -7.26 13.30
CA LEU A 93 -12.86 -7.98 13.88
C LEU A 93 -12.38 -9.26 14.59
N GLY A 94 -12.46 -9.28 15.90
CA GLY A 94 -11.83 -10.30 16.73
C GLY A 94 -10.30 -10.26 16.58
N PHE A 95 -9.65 -11.41 16.75
CA PHE A 95 -8.24 -11.57 16.36
C PHE A 95 -8.16 -12.40 15.07
N ASP A 96 -8.92 -12.00 14.07
CA ASP A 96 -9.00 -12.69 12.78
C ASP A 96 -8.46 -11.82 11.63
N ARG A 97 -8.39 -12.39 10.46
CA ARG A 97 -7.93 -11.71 9.22
C ARG A 97 -9.08 -10.96 8.54
N ILE A 98 -9.84 -10.22 9.35
CA ILE A 98 -10.97 -9.38 8.90
C ILE A 98 -10.77 -7.97 9.41
N ILE A 99 -10.87 -7.00 8.50
CA ILE A 99 -10.72 -5.58 8.80
C ILE A 99 -12.02 -4.87 8.45
N SER A 100 -12.48 -4.02 9.35
CA SER A 100 -13.59 -3.10 9.15
C SER A 100 -13.04 -1.67 9.08
N LEU A 101 -13.36 -0.98 7.98
CA LEU A 101 -13.10 0.44 7.80
C LEU A 101 -14.42 1.18 7.77
N THR A 102 -14.69 2.03 8.76
CA THR A 102 -15.90 2.84 8.81
C THR A 102 -15.63 4.22 8.20
N PHE A 103 -16.44 4.55 7.21
CA PHE A 103 -16.43 5.86 6.53
C PHE A 103 -17.68 6.64 6.86
N GLU A 104 -17.51 7.94 7.11
CA GLU A 104 -18.61 8.86 7.33
C GLU A 104 -18.80 9.76 6.11
N HIS A 105 -20.03 9.82 5.63
CA HIS A 105 -20.48 10.72 4.57
C HIS A 105 -21.71 11.48 5.06
N GLY A 106 -22.06 12.58 4.41
CA GLY A 106 -23.23 13.38 4.80
C GLY A 106 -24.57 12.62 4.91
N SER A 107 -24.67 11.44 4.27
CA SER A 107 -25.85 10.56 4.30
C SER A 107 -25.78 9.45 5.35
N GLY A 108 -24.71 9.36 6.16
CA GLY A 108 -24.56 8.33 7.18
C GLY A 108 -23.19 7.63 7.16
N LYS A 109 -23.12 6.52 7.91
CA LYS A 109 -21.92 5.69 8.00
C LYS A 109 -21.99 4.54 7.01
N LEU A 110 -20.84 4.19 6.45
CA LEU A 110 -20.65 3.05 5.56
C LEU A 110 -19.46 2.24 6.08
N LYS A 111 -19.56 0.92 5.99
CA LYS A 111 -18.44 0.03 6.36
C LYS A 111 -17.88 -0.66 5.13
N LEU A 112 -16.57 -0.73 5.07
CA LEU A 112 -15.84 -1.56 4.11
C LEU A 112 -15.23 -2.72 4.89
N ILE A 113 -15.78 -3.92 4.69
CA ILE A 113 -15.25 -5.15 5.28
C ILE A 113 -14.27 -5.80 4.31
N ILE A 114 -13.11 -6.16 4.80
CA ILE A 114 -12.02 -6.78 4.04
C ILE A 114 -11.68 -8.10 4.69
N GLU A 115 -11.93 -9.20 3.98
CA GLU A 115 -11.64 -10.56 4.42
C GLU A 115 -10.36 -11.06 3.75
N LEU A 116 -9.33 -11.37 4.54
CA LEU A 116 -8.00 -11.80 4.07
C LEU A 116 -7.75 -13.30 4.32
N PHE A 117 -8.75 -14.13 4.11
CA PHE A 117 -8.63 -15.58 4.24
C PHE A 117 -9.29 -16.30 3.05
N ARG A 118 -8.81 -17.49 2.72
CA ARG A 118 -9.25 -18.27 1.55
C ARG A 118 -9.18 -17.41 0.26
N ASP A 119 -10.30 -17.35 -0.46
CA ASP A 119 -10.43 -16.50 -1.67
C ASP A 119 -10.64 -15.02 -1.30
N GLY A 120 -10.95 -14.74 -0.04
CA GLY A 120 -11.18 -13.40 0.48
C GLY A 120 -12.41 -12.72 -0.10
N ASN A 121 -12.67 -11.51 0.39
CA ASN A 121 -13.68 -10.63 -0.19
C ASN A 121 -13.47 -9.18 0.25
N VAL A 122 -14.07 -8.26 -0.47
CA VAL A 122 -14.20 -6.86 -0.08
C VAL A 122 -15.67 -6.49 -0.20
N LEU A 123 -16.28 -6.07 0.89
CA LEU A 123 -17.72 -5.81 0.94
C LEU A 123 -18.00 -4.38 1.38
N LEU A 124 -18.81 -3.66 0.64
CA LEU A 124 -19.34 -2.38 1.07
C LEU A 124 -20.68 -2.63 1.74
N LEU A 125 -20.83 -2.17 3.00
CA LEU A 125 -22.05 -2.27 3.81
C LEU A 125 -22.61 -0.89 4.08
N ASP A 126 -23.92 -0.84 4.35
CA ASP A 126 -24.59 0.34 4.91
C ASP A 126 -24.50 0.37 6.45
N ASN A 127 -25.21 1.32 7.05
CA ASN A 127 -25.24 1.51 8.51
C ASN A 127 -26.02 0.41 9.28
N GLU A 128 -26.75 -0.46 8.59
CA GLU A 128 -27.48 -1.59 9.15
C GLU A 128 -26.74 -2.93 8.92
N ASP A 129 -25.50 -2.86 8.45
CA ASP A 129 -24.66 -3.98 8.05
C ASP A 129 -25.23 -4.78 6.85
N VAL A 130 -26.10 -4.17 6.02
CA VAL A 130 -26.59 -4.78 4.79
C VAL A 130 -25.56 -4.57 3.66
N ILE A 131 -25.25 -5.62 2.94
CA ILE A 131 -24.29 -5.60 1.83
C ILE A 131 -24.86 -4.78 0.67
N ILE A 132 -24.25 -3.62 0.42
CA ILE A 132 -24.54 -2.80 -0.77
C ILE A 132 -23.93 -3.48 -1.99
N GLN A 133 -22.65 -3.92 -1.89
CA GLN A 133 -21.97 -4.61 -2.98
C GLN A 133 -20.79 -5.42 -2.43
N PRO A 134 -20.69 -6.74 -2.71
CA PRO A 134 -19.48 -7.52 -2.51
C PRO A 134 -18.59 -7.41 -3.76
N LEU A 135 -17.27 -7.60 -3.59
CA LEU A 135 -16.34 -7.76 -4.71
C LEU A 135 -16.69 -9.03 -5.49
N THR A 136 -16.91 -10.13 -4.76
CA THR A 136 -17.31 -11.42 -5.32
C THR A 136 -18.52 -11.95 -4.56
N HIS A 137 -19.53 -12.42 -5.32
CA HIS A 137 -20.66 -13.12 -4.72
C HIS A 137 -20.26 -14.50 -4.24
N ALA A 138 -20.60 -14.87 -3.02
CA ALA A 138 -20.26 -16.16 -2.44
C ALA A 138 -21.41 -16.72 -1.57
N ASN A 139 -21.55 -18.04 -1.59
CA ASN A 139 -22.44 -18.80 -0.73
C ASN A 139 -21.63 -19.81 0.07
N TYR A 140 -21.59 -19.64 1.36
CA TYR A 140 -20.95 -20.58 2.30
C TYR A 140 -22.04 -21.31 3.11
N ALA A 141 -21.69 -22.40 3.75
CA ALA A 141 -22.65 -23.15 4.57
C ALA A 141 -23.30 -22.31 5.69
N SER A 142 -22.55 -21.35 6.25
CA SER A 142 -22.99 -20.53 7.39
C SER A 142 -23.44 -19.11 6.99
N ARG A 143 -23.16 -18.64 5.76
CA ARG A 143 -23.44 -17.25 5.37
C ARG A 143 -23.46 -17.05 3.86
N THR A 144 -24.17 -16.03 3.42
CA THR A 144 -24.26 -15.63 2.01
C THR A 144 -23.77 -14.21 1.85
N LEU A 145 -22.83 -13.99 0.93
CA LEU A 145 -22.28 -12.69 0.58
C LEU A 145 -22.85 -12.23 -0.75
N LYS A 146 -24.00 -11.54 -0.72
CA LYS A 146 -24.64 -10.93 -1.90
C LYS A 146 -25.33 -9.64 -1.52
N ARG A 147 -25.56 -8.81 -2.52
CA ARG A 147 -26.28 -7.54 -2.34
C ARG A 147 -27.62 -7.73 -1.65
N GLY A 148 -27.94 -6.84 -0.71
CA GLY A 148 -29.21 -6.82 0.03
C GLY A 148 -29.30 -7.83 1.17
N VAL A 149 -28.24 -8.59 1.45
CA VAL A 149 -28.18 -9.52 2.58
C VAL A 149 -27.39 -8.88 3.70
N LYS A 150 -27.82 -9.07 4.95
CA LYS A 150 -27.08 -8.64 6.12
C LYS A 150 -25.76 -9.40 6.22
N TYR A 151 -24.66 -8.68 6.45
CA TYR A 151 -23.36 -9.30 6.66
C TYR A 151 -23.33 -10.07 7.96
N VAL A 152 -22.83 -11.29 7.90
CA VAL A 152 -22.56 -12.14 9.06
C VAL A 152 -21.08 -12.50 8.99
N SER A 153 -20.34 -12.20 10.06
CA SER A 153 -18.94 -12.62 10.21
C SER A 153 -18.83 -14.15 10.19
N PRO A 154 -17.70 -14.71 9.76
CA PRO A 154 -17.43 -16.12 9.98
C PRO A 154 -17.57 -16.49 11.47
N PRO A 155 -17.73 -17.78 11.79
CA PRO A 155 -17.68 -18.21 13.18
C PRO A 155 -16.40 -17.69 13.85
N PRO A 156 -16.49 -17.10 15.06
CA PRO A 156 -15.34 -16.49 15.71
C PRO A 156 -14.29 -17.55 16.03
N ALA A 157 -13.05 -17.26 15.70
CA ALA A 157 -11.90 -18.00 16.19
C ALA A 157 -11.59 -17.57 17.64
N ILE A 158 -10.80 -18.36 18.36
CA ILE A 158 -10.29 -17.97 19.69
C ILE A 158 -9.47 -16.69 19.52
N ASP A 159 -9.70 -15.72 20.39
CA ASP A 159 -8.83 -14.55 20.49
C ASP A 159 -7.65 -14.89 21.43
N PRO A 160 -6.42 -15.00 20.92
CA PRO A 160 -5.28 -15.34 21.75
C PRO A 160 -4.99 -14.32 22.85
N ARG A 161 -5.46 -13.07 22.70
CA ARG A 161 -5.33 -12.02 23.73
C ARG A 161 -6.18 -12.27 24.97
N GLU A 162 -7.20 -13.13 24.84
CA GLU A 162 -8.11 -13.53 25.90
C GLU A 162 -7.76 -14.91 26.51
N ILE A 163 -6.67 -15.53 26.06
CA ILE A 163 -6.22 -16.81 26.61
C ILE A 163 -5.57 -16.57 27.96
N ASP A 164 -6.28 -16.90 29.01
CA ASP A 164 -5.75 -17.05 30.36
C ASP A 164 -5.24 -18.49 30.62
N ARG A 165 -4.71 -18.74 31.79
CA ARG A 165 -4.17 -20.06 32.18
C ARG A 165 -5.21 -21.19 32.10
N GLU A 166 -6.45 -20.91 32.43
CA GLU A 166 -7.52 -21.90 32.40
C GLU A 166 -7.89 -22.25 30.96
N LYS A 167 -8.10 -21.24 30.11
CA LYS A 167 -8.37 -21.41 28.67
C LYS A 167 -7.21 -22.11 27.96
N LEU A 168 -5.96 -21.80 28.33
CA LEU A 168 -4.79 -22.49 27.80
C LEU A 168 -4.81 -23.96 28.14
N ASN A 169 -5.08 -24.31 29.40
CA ASN A 169 -5.19 -25.70 29.82
C ASN A 169 -6.31 -26.43 29.06
N GLN A 170 -7.50 -25.84 28.96
CA GLN A 170 -8.60 -26.40 28.18
C GLN A 170 -8.23 -26.64 26.72
N LEU A 171 -7.50 -25.70 26.12
CA LEU A 171 -7.01 -25.79 24.72
C LEU A 171 -6.04 -26.98 24.57
N LEU A 172 -5.10 -27.15 25.49
CA LEU A 172 -4.09 -28.19 25.46
C LEU A 172 -4.72 -29.58 25.76
N ASP A 173 -5.52 -29.68 26.79
CA ASP A 173 -6.17 -30.93 27.21
C ASP A 173 -7.21 -31.41 26.19
N GLY A 174 -7.86 -30.49 25.48
CA GLY A 174 -8.80 -30.77 24.39
C GLY A 174 -8.15 -31.21 23.08
N SER A 175 -6.82 -31.16 22.97
CA SER A 175 -6.11 -31.47 21.73
C SER A 175 -5.52 -32.88 21.72
N ASN A 176 -5.62 -33.57 20.61
CA ASN A 176 -4.90 -34.83 20.34
C ASN A 176 -3.71 -34.63 19.40
N ASP A 177 -3.43 -33.36 19.01
CA ASP A 177 -2.38 -33.01 18.10
C ASP A 177 -1.09 -32.65 18.83
N ASP A 178 -0.01 -32.45 18.05
CA ASP A 178 1.22 -31.85 18.54
C ASP A 178 1.01 -30.40 19.00
N LEU A 179 1.97 -29.89 19.75
CA LEU A 179 1.91 -28.54 20.32
C LEU A 179 1.77 -27.45 19.24
N ILE A 180 2.57 -27.56 18.16
CA ILE A 180 2.53 -26.54 17.10
C ILE A 180 1.17 -26.49 16.39
N ARG A 181 0.54 -27.63 16.09
CA ARG A 181 -0.78 -27.66 15.47
C ARG A 181 -1.85 -27.12 16.41
N THR A 182 -1.75 -27.46 17.71
CA THR A 182 -2.65 -26.98 18.74
C THR A 182 -2.60 -25.46 18.85
N LEU A 183 -1.41 -24.87 18.97
CA LEU A 183 -1.23 -23.43 19.04
C LEU A 183 -1.64 -22.73 17.74
N ALA A 184 -1.20 -23.26 16.62
CA ALA A 184 -1.42 -22.63 15.31
C ALA A 184 -2.89 -22.61 14.90
N ALA A 185 -3.60 -23.74 15.02
CA ALA A 185 -4.96 -23.90 14.54
C ALA A 185 -6.01 -23.60 15.62
N ARG A 186 -5.89 -24.24 16.78
CA ARG A 186 -6.88 -24.09 17.87
C ARG A 186 -6.66 -22.81 18.65
N GLY A 187 -5.38 -22.44 18.91
CA GLY A 187 -5.02 -21.20 19.58
C GLY A 187 -5.08 -19.96 18.67
N ASN A 188 -5.39 -20.15 17.38
CA ASN A 188 -5.44 -19.07 16.39
C ASN A 188 -4.15 -18.22 16.28
N LEU A 189 -3.01 -18.80 16.67
CA LEU A 189 -1.72 -18.11 16.65
C LEU A 189 -1.04 -18.19 15.27
N GLY A 190 -1.44 -19.17 14.43
CA GLY A 190 -0.76 -19.45 13.19
C GLY A 190 0.62 -20.10 13.40
N ARG A 191 1.14 -20.73 12.34
CA ARG A 191 2.35 -21.56 12.48
C ARG A 191 3.57 -20.77 12.92
N ILE A 192 3.88 -19.63 12.28
CA ILE A 192 5.10 -18.88 12.54
C ILE A 192 5.18 -18.35 13.98
N TYR A 193 4.07 -17.86 14.52
CA TYR A 193 4.01 -17.36 15.88
C TYR A 193 3.93 -18.50 16.90
N GLY A 194 3.25 -19.60 16.53
CA GLY A 194 3.28 -20.82 17.34
C GLY A 194 4.70 -21.37 17.49
N SER A 195 5.48 -21.43 16.41
CA SER A 195 6.88 -21.82 16.45
C SER A 195 7.73 -20.87 17.30
N ALA A 196 7.54 -19.55 17.14
CA ALA A 196 8.25 -18.56 17.96
C ALA A 196 7.92 -18.71 19.46
N ILE A 197 6.67 -19.01 19.80
CA ILE A 197 6.24 -19.28 21.18
C ILE A 197 6.90 -20.54 21.72
N CYS A 198 6.89 -21.66 20.97
CA CYS A 198 7.54 -22.90 21.36
C CYS A 198 9.03 -22.70 21.61
N ALA A 199 9.73 -22.04 20.69
CA ALA A 199 11.15 -21.72 20.85
C ALA A 199 11.42 -20.83 22.07
N SER A 200 10.59 -19.80 22.30
CA SER A 200 10.70 -18.92 23.49
C SER A 200 10.44 -19.65 24.81
N ALA A 201 9.57 -20.67 24.78
CA ALA A 201 9.27 -21.52 25.94
C ALA A 201 10.29 -22.65 26.11
N GLU A 202 11.23 -22.83 25.19
CA GLU A 202 12.19 -23.96 25.15
C GLU A 202 11.47 -25.32 25.06
N LEU A 203 10.39 -25.41 24.27
CA LEU A 203 9.60 -26.61 24.06
C LEU A 203 9.71 -27.11 22.63
N ASP A 204 9.82 -28.42 22.45
CA ASP A 204 9.75 -29.04 21.12
C ASP A 204 8.32 -28.93 20.59
N GLU A 205 8.22 -28.41 19.35
CA GLU A 205 6.97 -28.24 18.62
C GLU A 205 6.17 -29.53 18.44
N LYS A 206 6.85 -30.67 18.44
CA LYS A 206 6.28 -32.01 18.23
C LYS A 206 5.77 -32.68 19.51
N LEU A 207 5.96 -32.08 20.69
CA LEU A 207 5.41 -32.59 21.92
C LEU A 207 3.89 -32.74 21.81
N ASN A 208 3.33 -33.76 22.38
CA ASN A 208 1.89 -33.89 22.49
C ASN A 208 1.35 -32.79 23.43
N ALA A 209 0.41 -32.00 22.95
CA ALA A 209 -0.10 -30.86 23.69
C ALA A 209 -0.68 -31.23 25.09
N LYS A 210 -1.29 -32.43 25.23
CA LYS A 210 -1.86 -32.92 26.49
C LYS A 210 -0.80 -33.33 27.52
N GLU A 211 0.38 -33.74 27.07
CA GLU A 211 1.41 -34.34 27.91
C GLU A 211 2.33 -33.31 28.56
N LEU A 212 2.09 -32.01 28.31
CA LEU A 212 2.85 -30.91 28.92
C LEU A 212 2.59 -30.89 30.45
N ASP A 213 3.68 -30.90 31.22
CA ASP A 213 3.64 -30.70 32.65
C ASP A 213 3.32 -29.24 33.04
N ASP A 214 3.06 -28.99 34.34
CA ASP A 214 2.68 -27.66 34.81
C ASP A 214 3.73 -26.61 34.60
N ASN A 215 5.03 -26.94 34.67
CA ASN A 215 6.13 -26.02 34.43
C ASN A 215 6.21 -25.63 32.92
N GLN A 216 6.07 -26.62 32.05
CA GLN A 216 6.02 -26.43 30.62
C GLN A 216 4.84 -25.53 30.19
N ARG A 217 3.66 -25.77 30.79
CA ARG A 217 2.47 -24.94 30.56
C ARG A 217 2.65 -23.50 31.05
N GLU A 218 3.36 -23.29 32.16
CA GLU A 218 3.67 -21.98 32.71
C GLU A 218 4.64 -21.19 31.78
N LYS A 219 5.68 -21.85 31.28
CA LYS A 219 6.61 -21.29 30.30
C LYS A 219 5.85 -20.91 29.02
N LEU A 220 4.94 -21.77 28.57
CA LEU A 220 4.13 -21.53 27.37
C LEU A 220 3.21 -20.32 27.55
N ASP A 221 2.47 -20.23 28.66
CA ASP A 221 1.61 -19.10 29.00
C ASP A 221 2.39 -17.78 29.03
N SER A 222 3.56 -17.78 29.67
CA SER A 222 4.46 -16.64 29.77
C SER A 222 4.96 -16.21 28.40
N SER A 223 5.30 -17.17 27.52
CA SER A 223 5.78 -16.91 26.16
C SER A 223 4.68 -16.36 25.26
N ILE A 224 3.43 -16.85 25.37
CA ILE A 224 2.27 -16.29 24.66
C ILE A 224 2.04 -14.84 25.09
N LYS A 225 1.99 -14.57 26.39
CA LYS A 225 1.79 -13.20 26.92
C LYS A 225 2.90 -12.25 26.50
N LYS A 226 4.15 -12.70 26.53
CA LYS A 226 5.30 -11.91 26.08
C LYS A 226 5.17 -11.50 24.62
N LEU A 227 4.83 -12.44 23.74
CA LEU A 227 4.68 -12.20 22.30
C LEU A 227 3.51 -11.25 22.00
N LEU A 228 2.38 -11.41 22.70
CA LEU A 228 1.22 -10.53 22.54
C LEU A 228 1.49 -9.11 23.07
N ASN A 229 2.22 -8.98 24.18
CA ASN A 229 2.66 -7.68 24.70
C ASN A 229 3.62 -6.99 23.72
N GLU A 230 4.55 -7.72 23.12
CA GLU A 230 5.45 -7.17 22.10
C GLU A 230 4.66 -6.67 20.87
N LEU A 231 3.63 -7.41 20.44
CA LEU A 231 2.72 -6.95 19.39
C LEU A 231 2.00 -5.67 19.77
N ALA A 232 1.57 -5.54 21.03
CA ALA A 232 0.82 -4.39 21.54
C ALA A 232 1.70 -3.15 21.77
N GLU A 233 2.92 -3.32 22.26
CA GLU A 233 3.79 -2.21 22.67
C GLU A 233 4.72 -1.73 21.55
N ASN A 234 5.30 -2.66 20.81
CA ASN A 234 6.25 -2.32 19.75
C ASN A 234 5.55 -1.58 18.59
N GLN A 235 6.19 -0.54 18.07
CA GLN A 235 5.68 0.21 16.92
C GLN A 235 6.33 -0.18 15.61
N ASN A 236 7.53 -0.72 15.64
CA ASN A 236 8.32 -1.10 14.48
C ASN A 236 8.07 -2.56 14.11
N SER A 237 8.26 -2.85 12.84
CA SER A 237 8.20 -4.20 12.29
C SER A 237 9.59 -4.64 11.89
N ARG A 238 9.77 -5.91 11.55
CA ARG A 238 11.06 -6.46 11.10
C ARG A 238 10.95 -7.13 9.76
N MET A 239 12.10 -7.15 9.08
CA MET A 239 12.29 -7.76 7.78
C MET A 239 13.55 -8.62 7.82
N TRP A 240 13.47 -9.85 7.32
CA TRP A 240 14.57 -10.82 7.29
C TRP A 240 15.03 -11.09 5.87
N PHE A 241 16.32 -11.37 5.72
CA PHE A 241 17.01 -11.55 4.44
C PHE A 241 17.63 -12.94 4.34
N SER A 242 17.68 -13.47 3.13
CA SER A 242 18.25 -14.79 2.84
C SER A 242 19.77 -14.85 3.02
N ASN A 243 20.47 -13.73 2.82
CA ASN A 243 21.93 -13.65 2.92
C ASN A 243 22.42 -12.21 3.11
N ASN A 244 23.71 -12.06 3.45
CA ASN A 244 24.35 -10.77 3.68
C ASN A 244 24.44 -9.88 2.42
N GLU A 245 24.45 -10.46 1.22
CA GLU A 245 24.54 -9.69 -0.01
C GLU A 245 23.25 -8.94 -0.26
N THR A 246 22.10 -9.60 -0.11
CA THR A 246 20.78 -8.97 -0.25
C THR A 246 20.54 -7.91 0.82
N LEU A 247 20.99 -8.15 2.06
CA LEU A 247 20.94 -7.14 3.11
C LEU A 247 21.82 -5.92 2.78
N LYS A 248 23.01 -6.12 2.25
CA LYS A 248 23.88 -5.01 1.80
C LYS A 248 23.27 -4.26 0.63
N LEU A 249 22.70 -4.96 -0.36
CA LEU A 249 21.99 -4.34 -1.48
C LEU A 249 20.84 -3.48 -0.97
N TRP A 250 20.03 -4.00 -0.05
CA TRP A 250 18.94 -3.25 0.56
C TRP A 250 19.43 -1.98 1.27
N ASN A 251 20.45 -2.08 2.09
CA ASN A 251 20.99 -0.94 2.85
C ASN A 251 21.66 0.12 1.96
N ASN A 252 22.19 -0.28 0.82
CA ASN A 252 22.83 0.62 -0.15
C ASN A 252 21.84 1.18 -1.19
N SER A 253 20.61 0.67 -1.23
CA SER A 253 19.59 1.12 -2.18
C SER A 253 19.13 2.52 -1.86
N ILE A 254 19.29 3.44 -2.82
CA ILE A 254 18.92 4.84 -2.70
C ILE A 254 17.50 5.06 -3.19
N ASP A 255 17.12 4.40 -4.26
CA ASP A 255 15.82 4.57 -4.90
C ASP A 255 14.92 3.32 -4.81
N THR A 256 13.70 3.46 -5.33
CA THR A 256 12.68 2.41 -5.29
C THR A 256 13.05 1.23 -6.21
N SER A 257 13.72 1.47 -7.33
CA SER A 257 14.09 0.43 -8.31
C SER A 257 15.16 -0.50 -7.76
N ASP A 258 16.17 0.07 -7.09
CA ASP A 258 17.22 -0.71 -6.41
C ASP A 258 16.62 -1.56 -5.28
N LYS A 259 15.68 -1.01 -4.52
CA LYS A 259 14.97 -1.73 -3.45
C LYS A 259 14.11 -2.86 -4.01
N ASP A 260 13.48 -2.68 -5.15
CA ASP A 260 12.68 -3.72 -5.79
C ASP A 260 13.54 -4.93 -6.16
N SER A 261 14.76 -4.71 -6.63
CA SER A 261 15.72 -5.78 -6.91
C SER A 261 16.22 -6.48 -5.64
N ALA A 262 16.47 -5.73 -4.57
CA ALA A 262 16.87 -6.28 -3.28
C ALA A 262 15.74 -7.03 -2.56
N ALA A 263 14.48 -6.72 -2.87
CA ALA A 263 13.30 -7.32 -2.25
C ALA A 263 13.16 -8.83 -2.54
N GLU A 264 13.71 -9.33 -3.65
CA GLU A 264 13.72 -10.76 -3.97
C GLU A 264 14.45 -11.61 -2.91
N GLY A 265 15.38 -11.02 -2.19
CA GLY A 265 16.10 -11.67 -1.10
C GLY A 265 15.44 -11.63 0.27
N ILE A 266 14.25 -11.02 0.39
CA ILE A 266 13.52 -10.95 1.65
C ILE A 266 12.78 -12.26 1.87
N THR A 267 13.03 -12.88 3.02
CA THR A 267 12.48 -14.19 3.39
C THR A 267 11.22 -14.08 4.24
N GLU A 268 11.16 -13.08 5.13
CA GLU A 268 10.02 -12.86 6.01
C GLU A 268 9.86 -11.38 6.38
N ILE A 269 8.63 -10.98 6.66
CA ILE A 269 8.28 -9.71 7.28
C ILE A 269 7.28 -10.00 8.39
N ALA A 270 7.50 -9.44 9.58
CA ALA A 270 6.61 -9.62 10.72
C ALA A 270 6.46 -8.32 11.54
N PRO A 271 5.32 -8.17 12.25
CA PRO A 271 5.05 -7.02 13.11
C PRO A 271 5.85 -7.02 14.42
N ILE A 272 6.52 -8.12 14.73
CA ILE A 272 7.32 -8.35 15.94
C ILE A 272 8.62 -9.04 15.60
N ASP A 273 9.54 -9.06 16.55
CA ASP A 273 10.83 -9.74 16.40
C ASP A 273 10.69 -11.26 16.57
N LEU A 274 10.99 -12.01 15.51
CA LEU A 274 10.97 -13.48 15.47
C LEU A 274 12.36 -14.09 15.71
N ARG A 275 13.21 -13.44 16.50
CA ARG A 275 14.61 -13.86 16.77
C ARG A 275 14.73 -15.28 17.34
N TYR A 276 13.67 -15.86 17.85
CA TYR A 276 13.64 -17.24 18.35
C TYR A 276 13.64 -18.28 17.23
N LEU A 277 13.28 -17.88 16.03
CA LEU A 277 13.46 -18.68 14.82
C LEU A 277 14.89 -18.39 14.29
N GLU A 278 15.51 -19.34 13.63
CA GLU A 278 16.86 -19.25 13.06
C GLU A 278 16.92 -18.27 11.86
N TYR A 279 16.54 -17.01 12.09
CA TYR A 279 16.64 -15.92 11.12
C TYR A 279 17.78 -14.98 11.49
N ASP A 280 18.99 -15.26 11.00
CA ASP A 280 20.21 -14.57 11.42
C ASP A 280 20.31 -13.11 10.91
N LEU A 281 19.62 -12.78 9.81
CA LEU A 281 19.78 -11.49 9.15
C LEU A 281 18.46 -10.73 9.14
N SER A 282 18.32 -9.75 10.01
CA SER A 282 17.13 -8.92 10.06
C SER A 282 17.43 -7.45 10.29
N ILE A 283 16.52 -6.60 9.82
CA ILE A 283 16.50 -5.16 10.11
C ILE A 283 15.16 -4.74 10.65
N GLU A 284 15.18 -3.69 11.43
CA GLU A 284 13.97 -2.99 11.83
C GLU A 284 13.49 -2.09 10.71
N ILE A 285 12.18 -2.08 10.45
CA ILE A 285 11.53 -1.26 9.44
C ILE A 285 10.46 -0.38 10.08
N PRO A 286 10.17 0.81 9.52
CA PRO A 286 9.31 1.80 10.15
C PRO A 286 7.84 1.37 10.28
N SER A 287 7.39 0.45 9.43
CA SER A 287 6.02 -0.08 9.46
C SER A 287 5.89 -1.38 8.68
N LEU A 288 4.86 -2.16 8.98
CA LEU A 288 4.54 -3.37 8.23
C LEU A 288 4.04 -3.04 6.82
N CYS A 289 3.27 -1.95 6.68
CA CYS A 289 2.85 -1.44 5.37
C CYS A 289 4.05 -1.10 4.48
N TYR A 290 5.10 -0.47 5.04
CA TYR A 290 6.34 -0.22 4.31
C TYR A 290 7.00 -1.53 3.83
N GLY A 291 7.10 -2.53 4.71
CA GLY A 291 7.65 -3.84 4.34
C GLY A 291 6.84 -4.51 3.23
N TYR A 292 5.51 -4.49 3.33
CA TYR A 292 4.62 -5.07 2.33
C TYR A 292 4.70 -4.32 0.99
N ASP A 293 4.74 -2.98 1.01
CA ASP A 293 4.91 -2.19 -0.21
C ASP A 293 6.27 -2.42 -0.87
N SER A 294 7.31 -2.65 -0.08
CA SER A 294 8.64 -2.94 -0.60
C SER A 294 8.71 -4.29 -1.32
N VAL A 295 8.09 -5.32 -0.78
CA VAL A 295 8.14 -6.68 -1.34
C VAL A 295 7.06 -6.93 -2.38
N PHE A 296 5.81 -6.59 -2.06
CA PHE A 296 4.68 -6.89 -2.94
C PHE A 296 4.30 -5.73 -3.85
N GLY A 297 4.76 -4.51 -3.51
CA GLY A 297 4.43 -3.30 -4.23
C GLY A 297 4.73 -3.34 -5.73
N PRO A 298 5.90 -3.81 -6.18
CA PRO A 298 6.22 -3.91 -7.60
C PRO A 298 5.23 -4.80 -8.36
N HIS A 299 4.99 -6.00 -7.81
CA HIS A 299 4.02 -6.94 -8.39
C HIS A 299 2.59 -6.40 -8.35
N ASP A 300 2.17 -5.83 -7.24
CA ASP A 300 0.80 -5.31 -7.07
C ASP A 300 0.59 -4.02 -7.86
N ALA A 301 1.62 -3.22 -8.11
CA ALA A 301 1.54 -2.05 -8.98
C ALA A 301 1.31 -2.43 -10.45
N SER A 302 1.87 -3.55 -10.91
CA SER A 302 1.66 -4.04 -12.29
C SER A 302 0.35 -4.80 -12.50
N ALA A 303 -0.54 -4.90 -11.50
CA ALA A 303 -1.76 -5.70 -11.54
C ALA A 303 -2.67 -5.40 -12.74
N PHE A 304 -2.79 -4.14 -13.15
CA PHE A 304 -3.58 -3.77 -14.33
C PHE A 304 -2.94 -4.27 -15.63
N ILE A 305 -1.62 -4.23 -15.73
CA ILE A 305 -0.89 -4.71 -16.90
C ILE A 305 -1.09 -6.22 -17.01
N ARG A 306 -0.89 -6.96 -15.93
CA ARG A 306 -1.11 -8.42 -15.90
C ARG A 306 -2.52 -8.80 -16.30
N ARG A 307 -3.53 -8.09 -15.80
CA ARG A 307 -4.92 -8.32 -16.21
C ARG A 307 -5.15 -8.15 -17.71
N GLU A 308 -4.53 -7.14 -18.31
CA GLU A 308 -4.66 -6.92 -19.77
C GLU A 308 -3.91 -8.01 -20.55
N GLU A 309 -2.77 -8.48 -20.06
CA GLU A 309 -2.03 -9.61 -20.62
C GLU A 309 -2.82 -10.93 -20.51
N GLU A 310 -3.43 -11.22 -19.37
CA GLU A 310 -4.31 -12.38 -19.16
C GLU A 310 -5.49 -12.37 -20.14
N LYS A 311 -6.10 -11.22 -20.38
CA LYS A 311 -7.15 -11.08 -21.39
C LYS A 311 -6.64 -11.36 -22.80
N LEU A 312 -5.43 -10.90 -23.14
CA LEU A 312 -4.81 -11.17 -24.44
C LEU A 312 -4.59 -12.67 -24.64
N VAL A 313 -4.09 -13.36 -23.62
CA VAL A 313 -3.88 -14.80 -23.65
C VAL A 313 -5.21 -15.55 -23.79
N SER A 314 -6.26 -15.15 -23.06
CA SER A 314 -7.57 -15.81 -23.12
C SER A 314 -8.29 -15.62 -24.48
N ILE A 315 -8.02 -14.50 -25.15
CA ILE A 315 -8.59 -14.20 -26.48
C ILE A 315 -7.76 -14.88 -27.61
N GLY A 316 -6.50 -15.22 -27.33
CA GLY A 316 -5.57 -15.81 -28.32
C GLY A 316 -5.96 -17.23 -28.79
N GLN A 317 -7.03 -17.80 -28.25
CA GLN A 317 -7.66 -19.04 -28.77
C GLN A 317 -8.73 -18.78 -29.85
N ASP A 318 -9.22 -17.54 -29.97
CA ASP A 318 -10.20 -17.13 -31.00
C ASP A 318 -9.77 -15.82 -31.69
N GLU A 319 -9.35 -15.89 -32.95
CA GLU A 319 -9.18 -14.81 -33.94
C GLU A 319 -7.89 -13.95 -33.89
N GLY A 320 -6.99 -14.16 -34.85
CA GLY A 320 -5.72 -13.46 -35.03
C GLY A 320 -5.82 -11.91 -35.22
N GLU A 321 -6.92 -11.40 -35.80
CA GLU A 321 -7.10 -9.94 -35.99
C GLU A 321 -7.44 -9.21 -34.70
N LYS A 322 -8.20 -9.81 -33.78
CA LYS A 322 -8.50 -9.25 -32.48
C LYS A 322 -7.25 -9.24 -31.59
N LYS A 323 -6.42 -10.28 -31.68
CA LYS A 323 -5.14 -10.38 -31.00
C LYS A 323 -4.20 -9.24 -31.39
N ALA A 324 -4.01 -9.00 -32.68
CA ALA A 324 -3.14 -7.92 -33.19
C ALA A 324 -3.59 -6.53 -32.73
N LYS A 325 -4.90 -6.27 -32.67
CA LYS A 325 -5.46 -4.99 -32.20
C LYS A 325 -5.27 -4.79 -30.71
N LEU A 326 -5.35 -5.85 -29.92
CA LEU A 326 -5.16 -5.81 -28.46
C LEU A 326 -3.68 -5.71 -28.09
N GLU A 327 -2.79 -6.40 -28.82
CA GLU A 327 -1.34 -6.27 -28.69
C GLU A 327 -0.90 -4.81 -28.96
N ARG A 328 -1.41 -4.19 -30.03
CA ARG A 328 -1.17 -2.78 -30.30
C ARG A 328 -1.63 -1.86 -29.15
N ARG A 329 -2.76 -2.18 -28.51
CA ARG A 329 -3.24 -1.42 -27.34
C ARG A 329 -2.36 -1.63 -26.13
N ALA A 330 -1.94 -2.86 -25.86
CA ALA A 330 -1.02 -3.17 -24.76
C ALA A 330 0.34 -2.46 -24.96
N ASP A 331 0.88 -2.49 -26.19
CA ASP A 331 2.11 -1.80 -26.53
C ASP A 331 1.97 -0.27 -26.44
N GLN A 332 0.83 0.27 -26.86
CA GLN A 332 0.54 1.69 -26.66
C GLN A 332 0.50 2.08 -25.17
N GLN A 333 -0.06 1.24 -24.33
CA GLN A 333 -0.10 1.46 -22.90
C GLN A 333 1.27 1.31 -22.25
N ARG A 334 2.06 0.29 -22.63
CA ARG A 334 3.46 0.15 -22.19
C ARG A 334 4.31 1.34 -22.59
N ASN A 335 4.16 1.80 -23.86
CA ASN A 335 4.85 2.97 -24.35
C ASN A 335 4.39 4.26 -23.67
N ALA A 336 3.12 4.38 -23.30
CA ALA A 336 2.62 5.49 -22.51
C ALA A 336 3.19 5.50 -21.10
N ILE A 337 3.25 4.33 -20.43
CA ILE A 337 3.88 4.18 -19.13
C ILE A 337 5.36 4.54 -19.18
N GLY A 338 6.09 4.02 -20.18
CA GLY A 338 7.50 4.36 -20.37
C GLY A 338 7.71 5.88 -20.56
N ARG A 339 6.83 6.53 -21.34
CA ARG A 339 6.87 7.99 -21.50
C ARG A 339 6.57 8.73 -20.20
N PHE A 340 5.56 8.28 -19.43
CA PHE A 340 5.23 8.89 -18.13
C PHE A 340 6.36 8.73 -17.13
N LEU A 341 6.98 7.55 -17.06
CA LEU A 341 8.13 7.31 -16.19
C LEU A 341 9.33 8.19 -16.60
N SER A 342 9.64 8.25 -17.89
CA SER A 342 10.69 9.14 -18.42
C SER A 342 10.37 10.60 -18.14
N GLN A 343 9.12 11.00 -18.32
CA GLN A 343 8.69 12.37 -18.07
C GLN A 343 8.70 12.72 -16.58
N ALA A 344 8.35 11.77 -15.71
CA ALA A 344 8.46 11.93 -14.26
C ALA A 344 9.91 12.10 -13.81
N ALA A 345 10.83 11.29 -14.37
CA ALA A 345 12.27 11.41 -14.09
C ALA A 345 12.81 12.78 -14.53
N ILE A 346 12.48 13.19 -15.76
CA ILE A 346 12.87 14.52 -16.27
C ILE A 346 12.29 15.64 -15.40
N SER A 347 11.02 15.53 -15.01
CA SER A 347 10.38 16.54 -14.15
C SER A 347 11.02 16.58 -12.75
N GLN A 348 11.45 15.45 -12.24
CA GLN A 348 12.14 15.37 -10.95
C GLN A 348 13.54 15.99 -11.00
N GLU A 349 14.30 15.70 -12.04
CA GLU A 349 15.59 16.35 -12.28
C GLU A 349 15.44 17.86 -12.48
N LEU A 350 14.44 18.26 -13.26
CA LEU A 350 14.14 19.66 -13.47
C LEU A 350 13.74 20.38 -12.18
N GLY A 351 12.91 19.72 -11.35
CA GLY A 351 12.53 20.23 -10.03
C GLY A 351 13.72 20.42 -9.08
N LYS A 352 14.69 19.48 -9.10
CA LYS A 352 15.95 19.60 -8.34
C LYS A 352 16.79 20.79 -8.88
N ALA A 353 16.97 20.86 -10.21
CA ALA A 353 17.71 21.94 -10.83
C ALA A 353 17.08 23.32 -10.54
N MET A 354 15.75 23.40 -10.50
CA MET A 354 15.04 24.62 -10.09
C MET A 354 15.29 24.97 -8.62
N GLN A 355 15.38 23.98 -7.72
CA GLN A 355 15.69 24.20 -6.30
C GLN A 355 17.13 24.66 -6.10
N GLU A 356 18.08 24.06 -6.79
CA GLU A 356 19.50 24.45 -6.77
C GLU A 356 19.72 25.85 -7.28
N ASN A 357 18.95 26.26 -8.29
CA ASN A 357 19.03 27.58 -8.91
C ASN A 357 17.93 28.56 -8.45
N TRP A 358 17.42 28.37 -7.23
CA TRP A 358 16.30 29.14 -6.69
C TRP A 358 16.47 30.65 -6.78
N THR A 359 17.60 31.16 -6.30
CA THR A 359 17.89 32.60 -6.26
C THR A 359 17.91 33.22 -7.66
N HIS A 360 18.47 32.50 -8.63
CA HIS A 360 18.50 32.93 -10.03
C HIS A 360 17.09 33.01 -10.62
N LEU A 361 16.27 32.01 -10.39
CA LEU A 361 14.88 31.98 -10.88
C LEU A 361 14.00 33.03 -10.19
N GLU A 362 14.19 33.29 -8.89
CA GLU A 362 13.50 34.40 -8.21
C GLU A 362 13.84 35.77 -8.81
N HIS A 363 15.10 35.98 -9.15
CA HIS A 363 15.53 37.23 -9.79
C HIS A 363 14.86 37.40 -11.16
N ILE A 364 14.91 36.36 -12.01
CA ILE A 364 14.25 36.39 -13.33
C ILE A 364 12.74 36.61 -13.19
N MET A 365 12.08 35.89 -12.27
CA MET A 365 10.65 36.02 -12.03
C MET A 365 10.25 37.43 -11.58
N LYS A 366 11.05 38.04 -10.71
CA LYS A 366 10.82 39.40 -10.22
C LYS A 366 10.95 40.41 -11.34
N GLU A 367 12.05 40.37 -12.10
CA GLU A 367 12.26 41.26 -13.23
C GLU A 367 11.16 41.09 -14.30
N PHE A 368 10.81 39.87 -14.64
CA PHE A 368 9.75 39.55 -15.59
C PHE A 368 8.40 40.12 -15.15
N ASN A 369 8.02 39.93 -13.88
CA ASN A 369 6.75 40.42 -13.32
C ASN A 369 6.73 41.96 -13.23
N GLU A 370 7.84 42.60 -12.94
CA GLU A 370 7.95 44.08 -12.99
C GLU A 370 7.76 44.61 -14.40
N GLN A 371 8.27 43.92 -15.41
CA GLN A 371 8.08 44.30 -16.80
C GLN A 371 6.63 44.10 -17.26
N ILE A 372 6.01 42.97 -16.97
CA ILE A 372 4.60 42.71 -17.33
C ILE A 372 3.64 43.67 -16.62
N SER A 373 3.97 44.17 -15.45
CA SER A 373 3.14 45.14 -14.74
C SER A 373 3.11 46.54 -15.44
N LYS A 374 4.12 46.82 -16.25
CA LYS A 374 4.32 48.13 -16.89
C LYS A 374 4.13 48.12 -18.39
N LEU A 375 4.26 46.96 -19.05
CA LEU A 375 4.29 46.79 -20.50
C LEU A 375 3.33 45.68 -20.95
N THR A 376 2.92 45.70 -22.21
CA THR A 376 2.15 44.60 -22.80
C THR A 376 3.02 43.37 -23.05
N TRP A 377 2.42 42.22 -23.16
CA TRP A 377 3.13 40.96 -23.46
C TRP A 377 3.92 41.00 -24.78
N GLN A 378 3.51 41.84 -25.76
CA GLN A 378 4.23 42.01 -27.00
C GLN A 378 5.50 42.83 -26.80
N GLU A 379 5.44 43.94 -26.06
CA GLU A 379 6.60 44.78 -25.73
C GLU A 379 7.60 44.03 -24.84
N VAL A 380 7.11 43.18 -23.89
CA VAL A 380 7.97 42.32 -23.09
C VAL A 380 8.66 41.26 -23.96
N ALA A 381 7.97 40.72 -24.99
CA ALA A 381 8.56 39.75 -25.90
C ALA A 381 9.67 40.37 -26.81
N GLU A 382 9.57 41.64 -27.17
CA GLU A 382 10.63 42.33 -27.89
C GLU A 382 11.86 42.60 -27.02
N LYS A 383 11.66 43.04 -25.77
CA LYS A 383 12.74 43.29 -24.81
C LYS A 383 13.41 42.02 -24.31
N SER A 384 12.66 40.92 -24.15
CA SER A 384 13.22 39.66 -23.67
C SER A 384 14.19 38.99 -24.67
N ARG A 385 14.18 39.39 -25.95
CA ARG A 385 15.16 38.94 -26.95
C ARG A 385 16.59 39.39 -26.63
N GLU A 386 16.75 40.43 -25.88
CA GLU A 386 18.06 40.97 -25.45
C GLU A 386 18.52 40.34 -24.11
N VAL A 387 17.67 39.55 -23.47
CA VAL A 387 17.97 38.92 -22.17
C VAL A 387 18.32 37.45 -22.40
N PRO A 388 19.57 37.01 -22.22
CA PRO A 388 20.01 35.65 -22.55
C PRO A 388 19.33 34.56 -21.74
N TRP A 389 18.68 34.91 -20.61
CA TRP A 389 18.02 34.00 -19.66
C TRP A 389 16.55 33.70 -19.96
N ILE A 390 15.94 34.36 -21.00
CA ILE A 390 14.53 34.18 -21.39
C ILE A 390 14.44 33.86 -22.86
N ASP A 391 13.80 32.74 -23.24
CA ASP A 391 13.64 32.31 -24.64
C ASP A 391 12.24 32.65 -25.17
N ARG A 392 11.24 31.87 -24.79
CA ARG A 392 9.90 31.92 -25.39
C ARG A 392 8.85 32.37 -24.41
N LEU A 393 7.99 33.28 -24.87
CA LEU A 393 6.84 33.75 -24.14
C LEU A 393 5.56 33.17 -24.73
N ASN A 394 4.64 32.74 -23.90
CA ASN A 394 3.30 32.30 -24.30
C ASN A 394 2.23 33.10 -23.55
N PRO A 395 1.78 34.22 -24.10
CA PRO A 395 0.78 35.11 -23.46
C PRO A 395 -0.54 34.40 -23.15
N LYS A 396 -0.99 33.49 -24.04
CA LYS A 396 -2.25 32.77 -23.89
C LYS A 396 -2.25 31.85 -22.67
N LYS A 397 -1.10 31.31 -22.30
CA LYS A 397 -0.92 30.42 -21.14
C LYS A 397 -0.35 31.15 -19.92
N GLY A 398 0.07 32.39 -20.05
CA GLY A 398 0.74 33.14 -19.00
C GLY A 398 2.08 32.54 -18.61
N THR A 399 2.82 31.93 -19.58
CA THR A 399 4.07 31.22 -19.31
C THR A 399 5.21 31.79 -20.13
N PHE A 400 6.43 31.64 -19.66
CA PHE A 400 7.66 31.89 -20.37
C PHE A 400 8.69 30.80 -20.10
N VAL A 401 9.68 30.68 -20.96
CA VAL A 401 10.79 29.72 -20.80
C VAL A 401 12.00 30.51 -20.29
N ALA A 402 12.53 30.06 -19.15
CA ALA A 402 13.76 30.58 -18.56
C ALA A 402 14.87 29.53 -18.66
N PHE A 403 16.11 29.97 -18.83
CA PHE A 403 17.29 29.10 -18.78
C PHE A 403 17.84 29.05 -17.35
N LEU A 404 18.31 27.88 -16.98
CA LEU A 404 19.10 27.66 -15.76
C LEU A 404 20.59 27.78 -16.11
N PRO A 405 21.43 28.33 -15.22
CA PRO A 405 22.87 28.34 -15.44
C PRO A 405 23.43 26.91 -15.46
N ASP A 406 24.37 26.65 -16.34
CA ASP A 406 25.20 25.45 -16.35
C ASP A 406 26.40 25.57 -15.40
N GLU A 407 27.34 24.62 -15.45
CA GLU A 407 28.52 24.59 -14.59
C GLU A 407 29.49 25.78 -14.86
N GLU A 408 29.40 26.39 -16.02
CA GLU A 408 30.22 27.55 -16.44
C GLU A 408 29.51 28.88 -16.21
N GLY A 409 28.23 28.81 -15.73
CA GLY A 409 27.39 29.99 -15.47
C GLY A 409 26.72 30.57 -16.71
N GLU A 410 26.72 29.84 -17.83
CA GLU A 410 26.06 30.20 -19.10
C GLU A 410 24.65 29.60 -19.17
N PRO A 411 23.75 30.10 -20.04
CA PRO A 411 22.41 29.55 -20.22
C PRO A 411 22.43 28.09 -20.68
N GLY A 412 22.07 27.17 -19.77
CA GLY A 412 22.04 25.73 -20.00
C GLY A 412 20.63 25.16 -20.20
N SER A 413 20.17 24.27 -19.30
CA SER A 413 18.84 23.67 -19.39
C SER A 413 17.72 24.69 -19.21
N SER A 414 16.56 24.45 -19.84
CA SER A 414 15.46 25.40 -19.81
C SER A 414 14.27 24.90 -19.02
N VAL A 415 13.57 25.80 -18.35
CA VAL A 415 12.37 25.54 -17.57
C VAL A 415 11.21 26.43 -18.02
N THR A 416 9.99 25.89 -18.08
CA THR A 416 8.81 26.69 -18.36
C THR A 416 8.17 27.16 -17.07
N LEU A 417 8.08 28.47 -16.87
CA LEU A 417 7.55 29.12 -15.69
C LEU A 417 6.21 29.80 -15.97
N HIS A 418 5.28 29.74 -15.02
CA HIS A 418 4.07 30.55 -15.01
C HIS A 418 4.35 31.87 -14.30
N ALA A 419 4.15 32.97 -15.01
CA ALA A 419 4.45 34.32 -14.52
C ALA A 419 3.69 34.69 -13.22
N ASN A 420 2.46 34.21 -13.06
CA ASN A 420 1.60 34.51 -11.92
C ASN A 420 1.78 33.53 -10.74
N LYS A 421 2.83 32.70 -10.73
CA LYS A 421 3.14 31.74 -9.66
C LYS A 421 4.51 32.01 -9.08
N SER A 422 4.72 31.63 -7.81
CA SER A 422 6.06 31.64 -7.22
C SER A 422 6.95 30.56 -7.83
N VAL A 423 8.27 30.68 -7.65
CA VAL A 423 9.24 29.62 -8.06
C VAL A 423 8.86 28.29 -7.43
N HIS A 424 8.49 28.28 -6.12
CA HIS A 424 8.03 27.09 -5.41
C HIS A 424 6.79 26.44 -6.05
N GLN A 425 5.81 27.22 -6.44
CA GLN A 425 4.61 26.73 -7.10
C GLN A 425 4.87 26.24 -8.53
N ASN A 426 5.90 26.72 -9.19
CA ASN A 426 6.36 26.24 -10.49
C ASN A 426 7.14 24.92 -10.35
N ALA A 427 8.00 24.78 -9.34
CA ALA A 427 8.80 23.56 -9.08
C ALA A 427 7.97 22.36 -8.60
N GLN A 428 6.78 22.57 -8.07
CA GLN A 428 5.87 21.49 -7.65
C GLN A 428 4.98 20.91 -8.77
N ARG A 429 5.17 21.31 -10.01
CA ARG A 429 4.40 20.94 -11.20
C ARG A 429 5.15 20.02 -12.13
#